data_975020c816adca8b4531951d2dfcf19e
#
_entry.id   975020c816adca8b4531951d2dfcf19e
#
_cell.length_a   1.000
_cell.length_b   1.000
_cell.length_c   1.000
_cell.angle_alpha   90.00
_cell.angle_beta   90.00
_cell.angle_gamma   90.00
#
_symmetry.space_group_name_H-M   'P 1'
#
loop_
_entity.id
_entity.type
_entity.pdbx_description
1 polymer ?
#
loop_
_entity_poly.entity_id
_entity_poly.type
_entity_poly.pdbx_seq_one_letter_code
_entity_poly.pdbx_strand_id
1 'polypeptide(L)'
;MTVRLLRKRLMRCINVFRRSLGLMNRKNNIILIGFMGCGKTTFGRWISTSHSMKFIDTDEYIEKKYNKLIKDIFRESGEEAFRNMETQAVRELADSCDNCVISVGGGLPVRDINRRLLKELGIVVYLKTEVDELVKRLSKDTSRPLLAGGNLREKIESLMTAREAVSYTHLRAHETDSYL
;
A
#
# COMPACT_ATOMS: atom_id res chain seq x y z
N MET A 1 -0.64 -16.32 18.10
CA MET A 1 0.53 -15.41 18.26
C MET A 1 0.02 -13.99 18.41
N THR A 2 0.36 -13.27 19.49
CA THR A 2 -0.25 -11.98 19.81
C THR A 2 0.19 -10.91 18.81
N VAL A 3 -0.73 -10.06 18.34
CA VAL A 3 -0.50 -8.89 17.46
C VAL A 3 0.73 -8.06 17.88
N ARG A 4 0.97 -7.95 19.20
CA ARG A 4 2.11 -7.25 19.78
C ARG A 4 3.46 -7.89 19.42
N LEU A 5 3.53 -9.22 19.28
CA LEU A 5 4.76 -9.95 18.95
C LEU A 5 5.10 -9.82 17.45
N LEU A 6 4.08 -9.85 16.59
CA LEU A 6 4.21 -9.65 15.14
C LEU A 6 4.72 -8.22 14.84
N ARG A 7 4.15 -7.23 15.52
CA ARG A 7 4.55 -5.83 15.43
C ARG A 7 6.01 -5.61 15.79
N LYS A 8 6.49 -6.24 16.89
CA LYS A 8 7.91 -6.18 17.31
C LYS A 8 8.84 -6.89 16.32
N ARG A 9 8.43 -8.04 15.77
CA ARG A 9 9.23 -8.78 14.77
C ARG A 9 9.42 -7.99 13.49
N LEU A 10 8.35 -7.39 12.96
CA LEU A 10 8.43 -6.61 11.72
C LEU A 10 9.36 -5.40 11.86
N MET A 11 9.27 -4.65 12.96
CA MET A 11 10.16 -3.51 13.17
C MET A 11 11.63 -3.95 13.38
N ARG A 12 11.86 -5.10 13.97
CA ARG A 12 13.20 -5.71 14.03
C ARG A 12 13.71 -6.03 12.62
N CYS A 13 12.87 -6.62 11.76
CA CYS A 13 13.21 -6.90 10.37
C CYS A 13 13.50 -5.61 9.59
N ILE A 14 12.68 -4.58 9.70
CA ILE A 14 12.91 -3.28 9.04
C ILE A 14 14.23 -2.65 9.50
N ASN A 15 14.54 -2.68 10.80
CA ASN A 15 15.78 -2.12 11.33
C ASN A 15 17.02 -2.93 10.96
N VAL A 16 16.94 -4.26 10.97
CA VAL A 16 18.02 -5.15 10.50
C VAL A 16 18.27 -4.92 9.03
N PHE A 17 17.21 -4.81 8.23
CA PHE A 17 17.30 -4.60 6.80
C PHE A 17 17.92 -3.23 6.44
N ARG A 18 17.57 -2.18 7.17
CA ARG A 18 18.23 -0.87 7.04
C ARG A 18 19.75 -0.95 7.23
N ARG A 19 20.18 -1.75 8.22
CA ARG A 19 21.62 -1.94 8.53
C ARG A 19 22.33 -2.79 7.49
N SER A 20 21.69 -3.89 7.03
CA SER A 20 22.34 -4.86 6.12
C SER A 20 22.49 -4.38 4.68
N LEU A 21 21.68 -3.43 4.23
CA LEU A 21 21.71 -2.91 2.85
C LEU A 21 22.58 -1.66 2.67
N GLY A 22 23.25 -1.17 3.71
CA GLY A 22 24.04 0.06 3.62
C GLY A 22 23.22 1.28 3.19
N LEU A 23 21.90 1.29 3.49
CA LEU A 23 20.95 2.31 3.04
C LEU A 23 21.09 3.65 3.78
N MET A 24 22.31 4.02 4.15
CA MET A 24 22.57 5.29 4.82
C MET A 24 22.20 6.53 3.99
N ASN A 25 22.01 6.36 2.67
CA ASN A 25 21.64 7.45 1.74
C ASN A 25 20.20 7.40 1.22
N ARG A 26 19.35 6.51 1.72
CA ARG A 26 17.92 6.46 1.31
C ARG A 26 17.04 7.12 2.34
N LYS A 27 15.96 7.73 1.86
CA LYS A 27 14.90 8.32 2.69
C LYS A 27 14.36 7.33 3.72
N ASN A 28 14.06 7.82 4.90
CA ASN A 28 13.66 7.03 6.06
C ASN A 28 12.16 6.65 6.00
N ASN A 29 11.66 6.32 4.80
CA ASN A 29 10.26 6.02 4.59
C ASN A 29 9.97 4.53 4.62
N ILE A 30 8.78 4.17 5.10
CA ILE A 30 8.20 2.82 5.05
C ILE A 30 7.00 2.87 4.12
N ILE A 31 7.05 2.09 3.05
CA ILE A 31 5.99 2.05 2.04
C ILE A 31 5.19 0.77 2.23
N LEU A 32 3.91 0.90 2.56
CA LEU A 32 3.01 -0.24 2.74
C LEU A 32 2.25 -0.52 1.45
N ILE A 33 2.49 -1.68 0.87
CA ILE A 33 1.75 -2.20 -0.28
C ILE A 33 0.93 -3.42 0.12
N GLY A 34 -0.06 -3.79 -0.66
CA GLY A 34 -0.92 -4.95 -0.44
C GLY A 34 -2.33 -4.72 -0.96
N PHE A 35 -3.14 -5.78 -0.94
CA PHE A 35 -4.50 -5.73 -1.46
C PHE A 35 -5.38 -4.77 -0.65
N MET A 36 -6.48 -4.29 -1.25
CA MET A 36 -7.48 -3.52 -0.52
C MET A 36 -8.06 -4.37 0.63
N GLY A 37 -8.29 -3.77 1.79
CA GLY A 37 -8.77 -4.51 2.97
C GLY A 37 -7.69 -5.27 3.75
N CYS A 38 -6.41 -5.32 3.31
CA CYS A 38 -5.33 -6.00 4.03
C CYS A 38 -4.84 -5.29 5.30
N GLY A 39 -5.34 -4.09 5.60
CA GLY A 39 -5.03 -3.38 6.84
C GLY A 39 -3.89 -2.36 6.76
N LYS A 40 -3.45 -1.92 5.57
CA LYS A 40 -2.37 -0.93 5.37
C LYS A 40 -2.55 0.33 6.22
N THR A 41 -3.72 0.94 6.14
CA THR A 41 -4.02 2.19 6.86
C THR A 41 -3.96 1.99 8.37
N THR A 42 -4.56 0.92 8.89
CA THR A 42 -4.54 0.60 10.33
C THR A 42 -3.13 0.35 10.82
N PHE A 43 -2.37 -0.47 10.09
CA PHE A 43 -1.01 -0.82 10.43
C PHE A 43 -0.06 0.37 10.27
N GLY A 44 -0.23 1.15 9.21
CA GLY A 44 0.56 2.35 8.95
C GLY A 44 0.39 3.42 10.02
N ARG A 45 -0.84 3.68 10.46
CA ARG A 45 -1.13 4.60 11.57
C ARG A 45 -0.49 4.12 12.88
N TRP A 46 -0.52 2.81 13.12
CA TRP A 46 0.15 2.24 14.29
C TRP A 46 1.68 2.45 14.25
N ILE A 47 2.35 2.18 13.12
CA ILE A 47 3.80 2.43 12.97
C ILE A 47 4.09 3.90 13.19
N SER A 48 3.34 4.78 12.53
CA SER A 48 3.47 6.23 12.60
C SER A 48 3.48 6.72 14.03
N THR A 49 2.47 6.33 14.82
CA THR A 49 2.36 6.72 16.23
C THR A 49 3.48 6.13 17.08
N SER A 50 3.85 4.85 16.85
CA SER A 50 4.85 4.15 17.66
C SER A 50 6.29 4.63 17.44
N HIS A 51 6.57 5.27 16.29
CA HIS A 51 7.92 5.63 15.86
C HIS A 51 8.06 7.12 15.51
N SER A 52 7.08 7.94 15.85
CA SER A 52 7.06 9.38 15.57
C SER A 52 7.30 9.70 14.08
N MET A 53 6.69 8.90 13.20
CA MET A 53 6.73 9.09 11.75
C MET A 53 5.44 9.75 11.26
N LYS A 54 5.49 10.50 10.16
CA LYS A 54 4.29 11.04 9.53
C LYS A 54 3.55 9.92 8.77
N PHE A 55 2.23 9.82 8.92
CA PHE A 55 1.41 8.90 8.13
C PHE A 55 0.82 9.60 6.91
N ILE A 56 0.90 8.95 5.75
CA ILE A 56 0.32 9.42 4.49
C ILE A 56 -0.39 8.23 3.84
N ASP A 57 -1.66 8.43 3.44
CA ASP A 57 -2.38 7.51 2.55
C ASP A 57 -2.46 8.16 1.17
N THR A 58 -2.03 7.44 0.11
CA THR A 58 -1.97 8.02 -1.24
C THR A 58 -3.35 8.32 -1.80
N ASP A 59 -4.36 7.53 -1.43
CA ASP A 59 -5.74 7.75 -1.86
C ASP A 59 -6.27 9.05 -1.23
N GLU A 60 -6.11 9.22 0.09
CA GLU A 60 -6.45 10.47 0.78
C GLU A 60 -5.64 11.69 0.25
N TYR A 61 -4.37 11.46 -0.12
CA TYR A 61 -3.53 12.52 -0.68
C TYR A 61 -4.08 13.02 -2.02
N ILE A 62 -4.47 12.10 -2.92
CA ILE A 62 -5.05 12.42 -4.22
C ILE A 62 -6.38 13.13 -4.05
N GLU A 63 -7.29 12.61 -3.20
CA GLU A 63 -8.58 13.24 -2.95
C GLU A 63 -8.45 14.69 -2.46
N LYS A 64 -7.54 14.92 -1.52
CA LYS A 64 -7.27 16.28 -1.02
C LYS A 64 -6.68 17.19 -2.08
N LYS A 65 -5.73 16.69 -2.87
CA LYS A 65 -5.06 17.48 -3.90
C LYS A 65 -6.01 17.93 -5.00
N TYR A 66 -6.87 17.03 -5.46
CA TYR A 66 -7.81 17.32 -6.55
C TYR A 66 -9.18 17.78 -6.07
N ASN A 67 -9.39 17.83 -4.75
CA ASN A 67 -10.67 18.16 -4.12
C ASN A 67 -11.84 17.36 -4.70
N LYS A 68 -11.60 16.05 -4.94
CA LYS A 68 -12.56 15.10 -5.52
C LYS A 68 -12.41 13.74 -4.89
N LEU A 69 -13.52 13.03 -4.68
CA LEU A 69 -13.49 11.63 -4.26
C LEU A 69 -12.99 10.74 -5.40
N ILE A 70 -12.26 9.68 -5.08
CA ILE A 70 -11.76 8.72 -6.08
C ILE A 70 -12.87 8.18 -6.98
N LYS A 71 -14.05 7.86 -6.40
CA LYS A 71 -15.21 7.40 -7.17
C LYS A 71 -15.66 8.40 -8.25
N ASP A 72 -15.55 9.69 -7.95
CA ASP A 72 -15.94 10.76 -8.89
C ASP A 72 -14.87 10.94 -9.95
N ILE A 73 -13.58 10.82 -9.60
CA ILE A 73 -12.47 10.81 -10.57
C ILE A 73 -12.66 9.67 -11.57
N PHE A 74 -12.97 8.45 -11.10
CA PHE A 74 -13.22 7.30 -11.97
C PHE A 74 -14.42 7.53 -12.90
N ARG A 75 -15.50 8.10 -12.39
CA ARG A 75 -16.71 8.39 -13.18
C ARG A 75 -16.47 9.45 -14.24
N GLU A 76 -15.74 10.53 -13.90
CA GLU A 76 -15.59 11.69 -14.76
C GLU A 76 -14.40 11.60 -15.73
N SER A 77 -13.31 10.99 -15.29
CA SER A 77 -12.03 10.98 -16.00
C SER A 77 -11.52 9.58 -16.35
N GLY A 78 -12.14 8.53 -15.81
CA GLY A 78 -11.78 7.14 -16.06
C GLY A 78 -10.58 6.64 -15.26
N GLU A 79 -10.31 5.34 -15.39
CA GLU A 79 -9.25 4.67 -14.63
C GLU A 79 -7.85 5.19 -15.01
N GLU A 80 -7.59 5.41 -16.29
CA GLU A 80 -6.27 5.83 -16.77
C GLU A 80 -5.86 7.20 -16.21
N ALA A 81 -6.78 8.15 -16.11
CA ALA A 81 -6.54 9.44 -15.46
C ALA A 81 -6.19 9.27 -13.98
N PHE A 82 -6.91 8.41 -13.26
CA PHE A 82 -6.60 8.12 -11.87
C PHE A 82 -5.20 7.49 -11.71
N ARG A 83 -4.82 6.56 -12.60
CA ARG A 83 -3.47 5.96 -12.60
C ARG A 83 -2.36 6.99 -12.86
N ASN A 84 -2.63 8.02 -13.65
CA ASN A 84 -1.70 9.14 -13.84
C ASN A 84 -1.60 10.00 -12.58
N MET A 85 -2.71 10.24 -11.88
CA MET A 85 -2.71 10.93 -10.60
C MET A 85 -1.96 10.15 -9.51
N GLU A 86 -2.09 8.82 -9.46
CA GLU A 86 -1.29 7.95 -8.57
C GLU A 86 0.22 8.12 -8.85
N THR A 87 0.63 8.07 -10.12
CA THR A 87 2.03 8.24 -10.49
C THR A 87 2.58 9.62 -10.11
N GLN A 88 1.79 10.65 -10.33
CA GLN A 88 2.16 12.02 -9.95
C GLN A 88 2.26 12.18 -8.42
N ALA A 89 1.33 11.60 -7.67
CA ALA A 89 1.39 11.62 -6.21
C ALA A 89 2.67 10.96 -5.66
N VAL A 90 3.07 9.82 -6.22
CA VAL A 90 4.31 9.14 -5.79
C VAL A 90 5.54 10.00 -6.09
N ARG A 91 5.62 10.68 -7.24
CA ARG A 91 6.73 11.59 -7.57
C ARG A 91 6.84 12.73 -6.55
N GLU A 92 5.73 13.39 -6.26
CA GLU A 92 5.69 14.49 -5.29
C GLU A 92 6.08 14.04 -3.88
N LEU A 93 5.62 12.84 -3.47
CA LEU A 93 6.03 12.25 -2.20
C LEU A 93 7.50 11.87 -2.21
N ALA A 94 8.04 11.42 -3.36
CA ALA A 94 9.47 11.14 -3.49
C ALA A 94 10.33 12.39 -3.30
N ASP A 95 9.84 13.56 -3.70
CA ASP A 95 10.57 14.82 -3.51
C ASP A 95 10.43 15.39 -2.09
N SER A 96 9.25 15.26 -1.48
CA SER A 96 8.89 16.00 -0.27
C SER A 96 8.93 15.19 1.03
N CYS A 97 8.92 13.84 0.97
CA CYS A 97 8.78 13.01 2.16
C CYS A 97 10.10 12.41 2.63
N ASP A 98 10.34 12.56 3.94
CA ASP A 98 11.31 11.80 4.71
C ASP A 98 10.70 11.45 6.08
N ASN A 99 11.07 10.32 6.66
CA ASN A 99 10.55 9.79 7.92
C ASN A 99 9.02 9.61 7.92
N CYS A 100 8.50 9.04 6.83
CA CYS A 100 7.06 8.81 6.63
C CYS A 100 6.72 7.32 6.55
N VAL A 101 5.50 6.99 6.99
CA VAL A 101 4.82 5.72 6.65
C VAL A 101 3.79 6.03 5.57
N ILE A 102 3.96 5.44 4.41
CA ILE A 102 3.13 5.71 3.23
C ILE A 102 2.32 4.46 2.89
N SER A 103 1.00 4.53 3.03
CA SER A 103 0.05 3.51 2.59
C SER A 103 -0.32 3.80 1.14
N VAL A 104 -0.04 2.88 0.21
CA VAL A 104 -0.36 3.11 -1.19
C VAL A 104 -1.63 2.39 -1.64
N GLY A 105 -2.35 2.99 -2.58
CA GLY A 105 -3.52 2.39 -3.22
C GLY A 105 -3.18 1.01 -3.79
N GLY A 106 -4.13 0.05 -3.68
CA GLY A 106 -3.88 -1.35 -4.04
C GLY A 106 -3.56 -1.59 -5.53
N GLY A 107 -3.89 -0.65 -6.40
CA GLY A 107 -3.57 -0.71 -7.83
C GLY A 107 -2.30 0.04 -8.22
N LEU A 108 -1.77 0.89 -7.34
CA LEU A 108 -0.63 1.75 -7.65
C LEU A 108 0.63 0.98 -8.07
N PRO A 109 1.01 -0.16 -7.44
CA PRO A 109 2.19 -0.92 -7.84
C PRO A 109 2.06 -1.65 -9.19
N VAL A 110 0.88 -1.68 -9.82
CA VAL A 110 0.67 -2.36 -11.12
C VAL A 110 1.54 -1.74 -12.22
N ARG A 111 1.75 -0.43 -12.22
CA ARG A 111 2.60 0.26 -13.19
C ARG A 111 4.08 0.14 -12.83
N ASP A 112 4.92 -0.24 -13.81
CA ASP A 112 6.38 -0.35 -13.65
C ASP A 112 7.04 0.91 -13.14
N ILE A 113 6.62 2.06 -13.67
CA ILE A 113 7.15 3.35 -13.23
C ILE A 113 6.93 3.58 -11.75
N ASN A 114 5.75 3.24 -11.23
CA ASN A 114 5.43 3.40 -9.83
C ASN A 114 6.29 2.47 -8.96
N ARG A 115 6.54 1.23 -9.39
CA ARG A 115 7.42 0.29 -8.66
C ARG A 115 8.84 0.82 -8.51
N ARG A 116 9.38 1.45 -9.55
CA ARG A 116 10.71 2.09 -9.48
C ARG A 116 10.70 3.25 -8.47
N LEU A 117 9.73 4.15 -8.59
CA LEU A 117 9.58 5.29 -7.69
C LEU A 117 9.39 4.85 -6.23
N LEU A 118 8.59 3.82 -5.96
CA LEU A 118 8.41 3.30 -4.60
C LEU A 118 9.70 2.75 -4.00
N LYS A 119 10.56 2.09 -4.80
CA LYS A 119 11.87 1.61 -4.35
C LYS A 119 12.84 2.75 -4.00
N GLU A 120 12.77 3.84 -4.74
CA GLU A 120 13.57 5.04 -4.48
C GLU A 120 13.04 5.80 -3.25
N LEU A 121 11.73 5.79 -3.06
CA LEU A 121 11.03 6.48 -1.99
C LEU A 121 11.35 5.90 -0.60
N GLY A 122 11.56 4.58 -0.46
CA GLY A 122 11.86 3.97 0.83
C GLY A 122 11.82 2.44 0.84
N ILE A 123 11.67 1.87 2.03
CA ILE A 123 11.56 0.42 2.24
C ILE A 123 10.13 -0.02 1.93
N VAL A 124 9.99 -0.88 0.93
CA VAL A 124 8.68 -1.43 0.54
C VAL A 124 8.37 -2.68 1.36
N VAL A 125 7.22 -2.67 2.03
CA VAL A 125 6.69 -3.75 2.85
C VAL A 125 5.37 -4.22 2.26
N TYR A 126 5.29 -5.50 1.90
CA TYR A 126 4.06 -6.11 1.42
C TYR A 126 3.27 -6.73 2.56
N LEU A 127 2.02 -6.29 2.72
CA LEU A 127 1.07 -6.88 3.66
C LEU A 127 0.24 -7.95 2.95
N LYS A 128 0.61 -9.21 3.15
CA LYS A 128 -0.13 -10.35 2.65
C LYS A 128 -1.32 -10.65 3.56
N THR A 129 -2.44 -10.98 2.97
CA THR A 129 -3.66 -11.37 3.69
C THR A 129 -4.36 -12.45 2.89
N GLU A 130 -4.81 -13.50 3.57
CA GLU A 130 -5.50 -14.62 2.95
C GLU A 130 -6.85 -14.18 2.35
N VAL A 131 -7.27 -14.84 1.25
CA VAL A 131 -8.50 -14.53 0.52
C VAL A 131 -9.72 -14.56 1.44
N ASP A 132 -9.82 -15.58 2.30
CA ASP A 132 -10.95 -15.72 3.23
C ASP A 132 -11.11 -14.52 4.15
N GLU A 133 -10.00 -14.01 4.67
CA GLU A 133 -10.01 -12.83 5.53
C GLU A 133 -10.37 -11.56 4.74
N LEU A 134 -9.90 -11.44 3.51
CA LEU A 134 -10.28 -10.34 2.62
C LEU A 134 -11.77 -10.36 2.29
N VAL A 135 -12.31 -11.53 1.95
CA VAL A 135 -13.77 -11.70 1.70
C VAL A 135 -14.57 -11.26 2.92
N LYS A 136 -14.18 -11.72 4.12
CA LYS A 136 -14.85 -11.36 5.37
C LYS A 136 -14.83 -9.84 5.64
N ARG A 137 -13.68 -9.18 5.40
CA ARG A 137 -13.55 -7.73 5.62
C ARG A 137 -14.27 -6.90 4.57
N LEU A 138 -14.26 -7.34 3.31
CA LEU A 138 -14.79 -6.58 2.19
C LEU A 138 -16.27 -6.88 1.90
N SER A 139 -16.86 -7.94 2.48
CA SER A 139 -18.27 -8.28 2.30
C SER A 139 -19.26 -7.19 2.72
N LYS A 140 -18.83 -6.30 3.62
CA LYS A 140 -19.64 -5.17 4.12
C LYS A 140 -19.27 -3.83 3.48
N ASP A 141 -18.25 -3.79 2.64
CA ASP A 141 -17.72 -2.57 2.03
C ASP A 141 -18.29 -2.39 0.62
N THR A 142 -19.28 -1.50 0.48
CA THR A 142 -19.91 -1.15 -0.81
C THR A 142 -19.22 0.01 -1.53
N SER A 143 -18.16 0.58 -0.95
CA SER A 143 -17.48 1.77 -1.47
C SER A 143 -16.46 1.50 -2.58
N ARG A 144 -16.23 0.22 -2.93
CA ARG A 144 -15.17 -0.21 -3.85
C ARG A 144 -15.68 -0.49 -5.26
N PRO A 145 -15.50 0.40 -6.26
CA PRO A 145 -16.02 0.21 -7.61
C PRO A 145 -15.54 -1.09 -8.27
N LEU A 146 -14.28 -1.48 -8.06
CA LEU A 146 -13.68 -2.69 -8.64
C LEU A 146 -14.26 -4.00 -8.09
N LEU A 147 -14.94 -3.96 -6.95
CA LEU A 147 -15.58 -5.14 -6.34
C LEU A 147 -17.10 -5.16 -6.52
N ALA A 148 -17.68 -4.15 -7.17
CA ALA A 148 -19.12 -4.04 -7.37
C ALA A 148 -19.68 -5.15 -8.27
N GLY A 149 -20.80 -5.78 -7.86
CA GLY A 149 -21.52 -6.84 -8.59
C GLY A 149 -20.78 -8.19 -8.66
N GLY A 150 -21.50 -9.29 -8.86
CA GLY A 150 -20.95 -10.65 -9.01
C GLY A 150 -20.36 -11.27 -7.74
N ASN A 151 -19.63 -12.38 -7.92
CA ASN A 151 -19.02 -13.14 -6.82
C ASN A 151 -17.79 -12.41 -6.28
N LEU A 152 -17.88 -11.93 -5.04
CA LEU A 152 -16.81 -11.18 -4.38
C LEU A 152 -15.50 -11.98 -4.29
N ARG A 153 -15.56 -13.28 -3.96
CA ARG A 153 -14.39 -14.15 -3.86
C ARG A 153 -13.66 -14.25 -5.19
N GLU A 154 -14.36 -14.58 -6.25
CA GLU A 154 -13.75 -14.71 -7.60
C GLU A 154 -13.08 -13.42 -8.05
N LYS A 155 -13.69 -12.27 -7.75
CA LYS A 155 -13.10 -10.97 -8.06
C LYS A 155 -11.84 -10.71 -7.25
N ILE A 156 -11.83 -11.02 -5.95
CA ILE A 156 -10.64 -10.88 -5.11
C ILE A 156 -9.53 -11.77 -5.64
N GLU A 157 -9.80 -13.05 -5.92
CA GLU A 157 -8.80 -14.00 -6.42
C GLU A 157 -8.23 -13.57 -7.78
N SER A 158 -9.08 -13.18 -8.71
CA SER A 158 -8.65 -12.67 -10.03
C SER A 158 -7.76 -11.43 -9.91
N LEU A 159 -8.19 -10.44 -9.10
CA LEU A 159 -7.40 -9.22 -8.89
C LEU A 159 -6.11 -9.48 -8.12
N MET A 160 -6.08 -10.43 -7.19
CA MET A 160 -4.87 -10.81 -6.47
C MET A 160 -3.88 -11.48 -7.41
N THR A 161 -4.31 -12.48 -8.18
CA THR A 161 -3.45 -13.19 -9.15
C THR A 161 -2.82 -12.22 -10.14
N ALA A 162 -3.62 -11.29 -10.71
CA ALA A 162 -3.11 -10.28 -11.62
C ALA A 162 -2.07 -9.34 -10.97
N ARG A 163 -2.17 -9.09 -9.66
CA ARG A 163 -1.28 -8.18 -8.94
C ARG A 163 -0.08 -8.89 -8.29
N GLU A 164 -0.21 -10.15 -7.89
CA GLU A 164 0.89 -10.94 -7.34
C GLU A 164 2.01 -11.15 -8.35
N ALA A 165 1.69 -11.52 -9.58
CA ALA A 165 2.67 -11.66 -10.66
C ALA A 165 3.51 -10.38 -10.85
N VAL A 166 2.93 -9.21 -10.55
CA VAL A 166 3.55 -7.89 -10.73
C VAL A 166 4.27 -7.41 -9.45
N SER A 167 3.70 -7.68 -8.28
CA SER A 167 4.22 -7.15 -7.01
C SER A 167 5.40 -7.93 -6.45
N TYR A 168 5.42 -9.27 -6.61
CA TYR A 168 6.46 -10.14 -6.03
C TYR A 168 7.75 -10.20 -6.85
N THR A 169 7.65 -10.27 -8.17
CA THR A 169 8.84 -10.46 -9.03
C THR A 169 9.71 -9.22 -9.12
N HIS A 170 9.17 -8.04 -8.93
CA HIS A 170 9.88 -6.78 -9.18
C HIS A 170 10.09 -5.87 -7.96
N LEU A 171 9.29 -6.03 -6.91
CA LEU A 171 9.53 -5.36 -5.63
C LEU A 171 10.16 -6.41 -4.71
N ARG A 172 11.42 -6.29 -4.31
CA ARG A 172 11.98 -7.02 -3.16
C ARG A 172 11.27 -6.52 -1.90
N ALA A 173 9.98 -6.87 -1.78
CA ALA A 173 9.15 -6.53 -0.65
C ALA A 173 9.32 -7.60 0.44
N HIS A 174 9.42 -7.20 1.71
CA HIS A 174 9.36 -8.14 2.82
C HIS A 174 7.92 -8.54 3.04
N GLU A 175 7.67 -9.83 2.90
CA GLU A 175 6.37 -10.43 3.16
C GLU A 175 6.10 -10.46 4.67
N THR A 176 4.95 -9.96 5.07
CA THR A 176 4.45 -10.11 6.44
C THR A 176 3.02 -10.59 6.40
N ASP A 177 2.78 -11.75 6.99
CA ASP A 177 1.43 -12.24 7.21
C ASP A 177 0.70 -11.30 8.16
N SER A 178 -0.30 -10.60 7.66
CA SER A 178 -1.13 -9.72 8.48
C SER A 178 -2.32 -10.50 9.03
N TYR A 179 -2.14 -11.11 10.18
CA TYR A 179 -3.25 -11.55 11.04
C TYR A 179 -3.65 -10.37 11.95
N LEU A 180 -4.45 -9.47 11.44
CA LEU A 180 -5.09 -8.40 12.23
C LEU A 180 -6.55 -8.76 12.50
#